data_50e3b2cd3ef7594c26e8d44d992783a4
#
_entry.id   50e3b2cd3ef7594c26e8d44d992783a4
#
_cell.length_a   1.000
_cell.length_b   1.000
_cell.length_c   1.000
_cell.angle_alpha   90.00
_cell.angle_beta   90.00
_cell.angle_gamma   90.00
#
_symmetry.space_group_name_H-M   'P 1'
#
loop_
_entity.id
_entity.type
_entity.pdbx_description
1 polymer ?
#
loop_
_entity_poly.entity_id
_entity_poly.type
_entity_poly.pdbx_seq_one_letter_code
_entity_poly.pdbx_strand_id
1 'polypeptide(L)'
;MAVRFYKKIKETPLKGILDLSADKICSSGYALFMKKNLKAFRANGKIGDFSQLHFSAGKRQQAYNLQGRMDDQGMVTLDWENDEEAYNFEAADRLNVIVLPSNRSFSPKLLEGLEVLRAAEKATFPLERGKGMKIHLYCFFESPDGKRFSNSQYIKL
;
A
#
# COMPACT_ATOMS: atom_id res chain seq x y z
N MET A 1 -7.57 9.53 16.50
CA MET A 1 -7.29 9.95 15.13
C MET A 1 -7.04 8.80 14.19
N ALA A 2 -6.17 7.87 14.52
CA ALA A 2 -6.08 6.60 13.78
C ALA A 2 -7.43 5.87 13.73
N VAL A 3 -8.23 5.95 14.81
CA VAL A 3 -9.59 5.40 14.85
C VAL A 3 -10.48 6.02 13.79
N ARG A 4 -10.43 7.34 13.63
CA ARG A 4 -11.26 8.03 12.62
C ARG A 4 -10.84 7.64 11.20
N PHE A 5 -9.55 7.52 10.98
CA PHE A 5 -9.03 7.04 9.70
C PHE A 5 -9.51 5.62 9.42
N TYR A 6 -9.37 4.73 10.39
CA TYR A 6 -9.80 3.33 10.24
C TYR A 6 -11.30 3.24 9.95
N LYS A 7 -12.13 4.05 10.61
CA LYS A 7 -13.57 4.09 10.34
C LYS A 7 -13.89 4.44 8.89
N LYS A 8 -13.05 5.24 8.23
CA LYS A 8 -13.22 5.58 6.81
C LYS A 8 -12.87 4.41 5.90
N ILE A 9 -11.88 3.61 6.26
CA ILE A 9 -11.43 2.52 5.40
C ILE A 9 -12.13 1.19 5.65
N LYS A 10 -12.84 1.02 6.77
CA LYS A 10 -13.50 -0.26 7.08
C LYS A 10 -14.62 -0.65 6.11
N GLU A 11 -15.15 0.31 5.36
CA GLU A 11 -16.15 0.06 4.32
C GLU A 11 -15.53 -0.18 2.94
N THR A 12 -14.20 -0.25 2.87
CA THR A 12 -13.44 -0.43 1.64
C THR A 12 -12.78 -1.81 1.62
N PRO A 13 -12.27 -2.28 0.46
CA PRO A 13 -11.49 -3.53 0.39
C PRO A 13 -10.26 -3.56 1.30
N LEU A 14 -9.76 -2.41 1.76
CA LEU A 14 -8.60 -2.33 2.65
C LEU A 14 -8.85 -3.04 3.99
N LYS A 15 -10.10 -3.10 4.45
CA LYS A 15 -10.45 -3.84 5.66
C LYS A 15 -10.09 -5.32 5.54
N GLY A 16 -10.45 -5.94 4.44
CA GLY A 16 -10.13 -7.35 4.19
C GLY A 16 -8.63 -7.61 4.15
N ILE A 17 -7.87 -6.72 3.53
CA ILE A 17 -6.41 -6.81 3.48
C ILE A 17 -5.82 -6.74 4.89
N LEU A 18 -6.29 -5.80 5.71
CA LEU A 18 -5.82 -5.66 7.09
C LEU A 18 -6.21 -6.88 7.96
N ASP A 19 -7.41 -7.39 7.80
CA ASP A 19 -7.86 -8.56 8.55
C ASP A 19 -7.02 -9.80 8.22
N LEU A 20 -6.73 -10.03 6.95
CA LEU A 20 -5.87 -11.12 6.51
C LEU A 20 -4.41 -10.91 6.94
N SER A 21 -3.92 -9.68 6.85
CA SER A 21 -2.56 -9.33 7.31
C SER A 21 -2.39 -9.53 8.82
N ALA A 22 -3.45 -9.41 9.60
CA ALA A 22 -3.41 -9.58 11.04
C ALA A 22 -3.25 -11.03 11.49
N ASP A 23 -3.52 -11.99 10.60
CA ASP A 23 -3.45 -13.42 10.94
C ASP A 23 -2.09 -13.76 11.57
N LYS A 24 -2.13 -14.42 12.75
CA LYS A 24 -0.96 -14.81 13.55
C LYS A 24 -0.10 -13.64 14.05
N ILE A 25 -0.51 -12.39 13.85
CA ILE A 25 0.20 -11.20 14.31
C ILE A 25 -0.60 -10.45 15.37
N CYS A 26 -1.86 -10.18 15.08
CA CYS A 26 -2.77 -9.43 15.94
C CYS A 26 -4.14 -10.10 15.97
N SER A 27 -4.99 -9.68 16.93
CA SER A 27 -6.33 -10.24 17.09
C SER A 27 -7.31 -9.84 15.98
N SER A 28 -7.05 -8.73 15.28
CA SER A 28 -7.91 -8.22 14.23
C SER A 28 -7.16 -7.26 13.31
N GLY A 29 -7.74 -6.96 12.16
CA GLY A 29 -7.21 -5.94 11.26
C GLY A 29 -7.18 -4.56 11.90
N TYR A 30 -8.19 -4.24 12.72
CA TYR A 30 -8.20 -3.00 13.50
C TYR A 30 -7.00 -2.92 14.45
N ALA A 31 -6.73 -4.00 15.22
CA ALA A 31 -5.60 -4.04 16.13
C ALA A 31 -4.27 -3.91 15.39
N LEU A 32 -4.14 -4.55 14.24
CA LEU A 32 -2.95 -4.43 13.39
C LEU A 32 -2.78 -2.99 12.90
N PHE A 33 -3.86 -2.39 12.40
CA PHE A 33 -3.82 -1.01 11.91
C PHE A 33 -3.38 -0.05 13.00
N MET A 34 -3.96 -0.15 14.20
CA MET A 34 -3.60 0.70 15.32
C MET A 34 -2.13 0.54 15.71
N LYS A 35 -1.67 -0.72 15.84
CA LYS A 35 -0.28 -1.02 16.18
C LYS A 35 0.71 -0.42 15.17
N LYS A 36 0.41 -0.51 13.88
CA LYS A 36 1.32 -0.08 12.83
C LYS A 36 1.29 1.42 12.57
N ASN A 37 0.18 2.09 12.86
CA ASN A 37 -0.06 3.44 12.32
C ASN A 37 -0.18 4.57 13.36
N LEU A 38 -0.17 4.27 14.66
CA LEU A 38 -0.32 5.32 15.69
C LEU A 38 0.71 6.45 15.51
N LYS A 39 1.94 6.10 15.15
CA LYS A 39 3.04 7.08 15.00
C LYS A 39 2.87 7.99 13.80
N ALA A 40 2.03 7.62 12.83
CA ALA A 40 1.80 8.43 11.64
C ALA A 40 0.92 9.66 11.92
N PHE A 41 0.16 9.65 13.02
CA PHE A 41 -0.83 10.67 13.33
C PHE A 41 -0.31 11.65 14.37
N ARG A 42 -0.62 12.94 14.17
CA ARG A 42 -0.33 14.02 15.13
C ARG A 42 -1.45 14.11 16.17
N ALA A 43 -1.15 14.79 17.29
CA ALA A 43 -2.12 15.04 18.36
C ALA A 43 -3.37 15.78 17.85
N ASN A 44 -3.23 16.64 16.82
CA ASN A 44 -4.36 17.36 16.21
C ASN A 44 -5.22 16.50 15.27
N GLY A 45 -4.91 15.22 15.14
CA GLY A 45 -5.67 14.29 14.31
C GLY A 45 -5.32 14.23 12.85
N LYS A 46 -4.33 14.99 12.42
CA LYS A 46 -3.83 14.95 11.05
C LYS A 46 -2.73 13.91 10.89
N ILE A 47 -2.55 13.43 9.66
CA ILE A 47 -1.41 12.60 9.34
C ILE A 47 -0.16 13.48 9.37
N GLY A 48 0.76 13.14 10.27
CA GLY A 48 2.01 13.88 10.43
C GLY A 48 3.10 13.42 9.49
N ASP A 49 3.11 12.12 9.21
CA ASP A 49 4.12 11.51 8.35
C ASP A 49 3.48 10.40 7.52
N PHE A 50 3.22 10.69 6.26
CA PHE A 50 2.60 9.74 5.33
C PHE A 50 3.46 8.49 5.11
N SER A 51 4.79 8.61 5.22
CA SER A 51 5.69 7.47 5.05
C SER A 51 5.56 6.42 6.16
N GLN A 52 4.94 6.78 7.28
CA GLN A 52 4.73 5.89 8.42
C GLN A 52 3.42 5.10 8.35
N LEU A 53 2.57 5.34 7.35
CA LEU A 53 1.34 4.58 7.17
C LEU A 53 1.62 3.21 6.57
N HIS A 54 0.95 2.19 7.13
CA HIS A 54 1.04 0.81 6.69
C HIS A 54 -0.36 0.23 6.51
N PHE A 55 -0.59 -0.43 5.38
CA PHE A 55 -1.89 -0.99 5.02
C PHE A 55 -1.90 -2.50 4.90
N SER A 56 -0.73 -3.12 4.94
CA SER A 56 -0.58 -4.57 4.87
C SER A 56 0.63 -5.02 5.66
N ALA A 57 0.65 -6.30 6.02
CA ALA A 57 1.78 -6.92 6.67
C ALA A 57 1.83 -8.40 6.29
N GLY A 58 3.01 -8.96 6.29
CA GLY A 58 3.20 -10.38 6.02
C GLY A 58 4.60 -10.70 5.54
N LYS A 59 4.77 -11.99 5.20
CA LYS A 59 6.07 -12.57 4.85
C LYS A 59 6.30 -12.70 3.35
N ARG A 60 5.34 -12.28 2.50
CA ARG A 60 5.61 -12.25 1.07
C ARG A 60 6.76 -11.28 0.81
N GLN A 61 7.58 -11.57 -0.20
CA GLN A 61 8.75 -10.77 -0.50
C GLN A 61 8.33 -9.32 -0.83
N GLN A 62 9.04 -8.36 -0.25
CA GLN A 62 8.89 -6.96 -0.62
C GLN A 62 9.56 -6.69 -1.97
N ALA A 63 9.21 -5.57 -2.58
CA ALA A 63 9.93 -5.09 -3.76
C ALA A 63 11.27 -4.50 -3.33
N TYR A 64 12.37 -4.98 -3.93
CA TYR A 64 13.68 -4.37 -3.70
C TYR A 64 13.87 -3.20 -4.64
N ASN A 65 14.55 -2.17 -4.16
CA ASN A 65 14.85 -0.96 -4.93
C ASN A 65 13.61 -0.36 -5.61
N LEU A 66 12.48 -0.40 -4.92
CA LEU A 66 11.22 0.13 -5.44
C LEU A 66 11.36 1.63 -5.71
N GLN A 67 11.08 2.02 -6.94
CA GLN A 67 11.09 3.42 -7.37
C GLN A 67 9.81 3.74 -8.12
N GLY A 68 9.37 4.99 -7.99
CA GLY A 68 8.17 5.46 -8.68
C GLY A 68 8.36 6.86 -9.22
N ARG A 69 7.80 7.12 -10.39
CA ARG A 69 7.78 8.44 -11.00
C ARG A 69 6.46 8.67 -11.73
N MET A 70 6.12 9.91 -11.91
CA MET A 70 4.93 10.33 -12.63
C MET A 70 5.34 11.35 -13.70
N ASP A 71 4.90 11.14 -14.94
CA ASP A 71 5.19 12.08 -16.03
C ASP A 71 4.16 13.24 -16.07
N ASP A 72 4.34 14.17 -17.00
CA ASP A 72 3.48 15.33 -17.14
C ASP A 72 2.05 14.99 -17.58
N GLN A 73 1.84 13.79 -18.09
CA GLN A 73 0.53 13.32 -18.56
C GLN A 73 -0.22 12.50 -17.49
N GLY A 74 0.37 12.37 -16.30
CA GLY A 74 -0.24 11.62 -15.21
C GLY A 74 0.03 10.12 -15.26
N MET A 75 0.95 9.66 -16.09
CA MET A 75 1.34 8.26 -16.15
C MET A 75 2.37 7.96 -15.07
N VAL A 76 2.05 7.01 -14.19
CA VAL A 76 2.95 6.54 -13.15
C VAL A 76 3.70 5.31 -13.64
N THR A 77 4.99 5.26 -13.35
CA THR A 77 5.82 4.08 -13.57
C THR A 77 6.44 3.66 -12.25
N LEU A 78 6.25 2.40 -11.88
CA LEU A 78 6.91 1.76 -10.76
C LEU A 78 7.90 0.73 -11.30
N ASP A 79 9.09 0.68 -10.72
CA ASP A 79 10.12 -0.31 -11.02
C ASP A 79 10.59 -0.94 -9.72
N TRP A 80 10.89 -2.23 -9.76
CA TRP A 80 11.44 -2.95 -8.61
C TRP A 80 12.33 -4.10 -9.09
N GLU A 81 13.03 -4.69 -8.13
CA GLU A 81 13.83 -5.88 -8.34
C GLU A 81 13.30 -7.01 -7.47
N ASN A 82 13.45 -8.24 -7.92
CA ASN A 82 13.10 -9.45 -7.18
C ASN A 82 14.37 -10.19 -6.77
N ASP A 83 14.29 -10.90 -5.64
CA ASP A 83 15.27 -11.93 -5.30
C ASP A 83 14.64 -13.29 -5.59
N GLU A 84 14.92 -13.84 -6.76
CA GLU A 84 14.33 -15.09 -7.23
C GLU A 84 14.82 -16.31 -6.43
N GLU A 85 15.93 -16.18 -5.72
CA GLU A 85 16.49 -17.28 -4.92
C GLU A 85 15.97 -17.28 -3.48
N ALA A 86 15.24 -16.26 -3.05
CA ALA A 86 14.69 -16.20 -1.71
C ALA A 86 13.53 -17.20 -1.53
N TYR A 87 13.42 -17.77 -0.33
CA TYR A 87 12.37 -18.74 -0.01
C TYR A 87 10.96 -18.20 -0.20
N ASN A 88 10.78 -16.89 -0.08
CA ASN A 88 9.47 -16.22 -0.18
C ASN A 88 9.22 -15.60 -1.57
N PHE A 89 10.02 -15.93 -2.56
CA PHE A 89 9.79 -15.50 -3.93
C PHE A 89 8.68 -16.32 -4.58
N GLU A 90 7.74 -15.63 -5.23
CA GLU A 90 6.71 -16.23 -6.06
C GLU A 90 6.41 -15.30 -7.23
N ALA A 91 6.77 -15.74 -8.42
CA ALA A 91 6.63 -14.93 -9.65
C ALA A 91 5.19 -14.47 -9.89
N ALA A 92 4.22 -15.25 -9.45
CA ALA A 92 2.79 -14.98 -9.64
C ALA A 92 2.17 -14.12 -8.54
N ASP A 93 2.94 -13.64 -7.55
CA ASP A 93 2.44 -12.64 -6.61
C ASP A 93 1.96 -11.41 -7.40
N ARG A 94 0.85 -10.82 -6.97
CA ARG A 94 0.25 -9.67 -7.66
C ARG A 94 0.59 -8.38 -6.95
N LEU A 95 0.92 -7.36 -7.73
CA LEU A 95 1.14 -6.01 -7.21
C LEU A 95 -0.20 -5.36 -6.86
N ASN A 96 -0.27 -4.80 -5.66
CA ASN A 96 -1.35 -3.93 -5.23
C ASN A 96 -0.79 -2.54 -4.93
N VAL A 97 -1.55 -1.51 -5.27
CA VAL A 97 -1.19 -0.12 -5.03
C VAL A 97 -2.36 0.60 -4.37
N ILE A 98 -2.09 1.23 -3.24
CA ILE A 98 -3.04 2.11 -2.57
C ILE A 98 -2.62 3.55 -2.87
N VAL A 99 -3.58 4.35 -3.32
CA VAL A 99 -3.38 5.77 -3.66
C VAL A 99 -4.01 6.64 -2.58
N LEU A 100 -3.22 7.55 -2.04
CA LEU A 100 -3.68 8.50 -1.03
C LEU A 100 -3.31 9.93 -1.46
N PRO A 101 -4.27 10.67 -2.05
CA PRO A 101 -4.03 12.07 -2.39
C PRO A 101 -3.92 12.95 -1.14
N SER A 102 -3.03 13.94 -1.16
CA SER A 102 -2.81 14.82 -0.01
C SER A 102 -4.04 15.65 0.35
N ASN A 103 -4.89 15.98 -0.63
CA ASN A 103 -6.13 16.74 -0.40
C ASN A 103 -7.29 15.88 0.12
N ARG A 104 -7.13 14.56 0.14
CA ARG A 104 -8.11 13.60 0.65
C ARG A 104 -7.40 12.59 1.54
N SER A 105 -6.68 13.09 2.52
CA SER A 105 -5.76 12.29 3.34
C SER A 105 -6.43 11.19 4.18
N PHE A 106 -7.76 11.20 4.30
CA PHE A 106 -8.50 10.13 4.96
C PHE A 106 -9.31 9.26 3.99
N SER A 107 -8.96 9.29 2.71
CA SER A 107 -9.65 8.53 1.66
C SER A 107 -8.67 7.72 0.80
N PRO A 108 -7.92 6.77 1.40
CA PRO A 108 -7.06 5.90 0.62
C PRO A 108 -7.90 4.99 -0.28
N LYS A 109 -7.44 4.76 -1.49
CA LYS A 109 -8.11 3.89 -2.46
C LYS A 109 -7.16 2.82 -2.97
N LEU A 110 -7.63 1.58 -2.96
CA LEU A 110 -6.97 0.50 -3.66
C LEU A 110 -7.17 0.71 -5.17
N LEU A 111 -6.07 0.76 -5.92
CA LEU A 111 -6.13 0.92 -7.37
C LEU A 111 -6.75 -0.34 -7.99
N GLU A 112 -7.85 -0.18 -8.71
CA GLU A 112 -8.55 -1.27 -9.36
C GLU A 112 -8.03 -1.49 -10.79
N GLY A 113 -8.16 -2.73 -11.27
CA GLY A 113 -7.80 -3.08 -12.64
C GLY A 113 -6.30 -3.20 -12.90
N LEU A 114 -5.49 -3.14 -11.87
CA LEU A 114 -4.05 -3.34 -12.02
C LEU A 114 -3.75 -4.84 -12.00
N GLU A 115 -3.37 -5.37 -13.14
CA GLU A 115 -3.07 -6.80 -13.31
C GLU A 115 -1.59 -6.98 -13.61
N VAL A 116 -0.74 -6.72 -12.61
CA VAL A 116 0.70 -6.82 -12.73
C VAL A 116 1.23 -7.85 -11.76
N LEU A 117 1.98 -8.80 -12.27
CA LEU A 117 2.64 -9.83 -11.47
C LEU A 117 4.04 -9.36 -11.06
N ARG A 118 4.51 -9.91 -9.94
CA ARG A 118 5.85 -9.66 -9.42
C ARG A 118 6.94 -9.81 -10.49
N ALA A 119 6.82 -10.84 -11.32
CA ALA A 119 7.83 -11.15 -12.34
C ALA A 119 8.03 -10.03 -13.36
N ALA A 120 7.08 -9.14 -13.52
CA ALA A 120 7.17 -8.04 -14.49
C ALA A 120 8.23 -6.99 -14.12
N GLU A 121 8.54 -6.82 -12.85
CA GLU A 121 9.48 -5.84 -12.31
C GLU A 121 9.20 -4.39 -12.70
N LYS A 122 8.03 -4.16 -13.30
CA LYS A 122 7.58 -2.85 -13.76
C LYS A 122 6.06 -2.80 -13.84
N ALA A 123 5.50 -1.66 -13.47
CA ALA A 123 4.08 -1.38 -13.64
C ALA A 123 3.90 0.06 -14.11
N THR A 124 2.91 0.26 -15.01
CA THR A 124 2.52 1.60 -15.43
C THR A 124 1.00 1.73 -15.33
N PHE A 125 0.54 2.87 -14.85
CA PHE A 125 -0.88 3.17 -14.73
C PHE A 125 -1.11 4.67 -14.67
N PRO A 126 -2.26 5.16 -15.15
CA PRO A 126 -2.59 6.58 -15.07
C PRO A 126 -3.14 6.94 -13.70
N LEU A 127 -2.82 8.15 -13.23
CA LEU A 127 -3.46 8.76 -12.07
C LEU A 127 -3.82 10.21 -12.38
N GLU A 128 -4.96 10.66 -11.87
CA GLU A 128 -5.32 12.07 -11.91
C GLU A 128 -4.55 12.82 -10.82
N ARG A 129 -4.01 13.98 -11.20
CA ARG A 129 -3.29 14.83 -10.26
C ARG A 129 -3.76 16.28 -10.40
N GLY A 130 -4.42 16.77 -9.36
CA GLY A 130 -4.75 18.19 -9.26
C GLY A 130 -3.50 19.04 -9.11
N LYS A 131 -3.59 20.31 -9.54
CA LYS A 131 -2.50 21.25 -9.43
C LYS A 131 -2.06 21.42 -7.95
N GLY A 132 -0.77 21.25 -7.70
CA GLY A 132 -0.20 21.35 -6.35
C GLY A 132 -0.51 20.19 -5.43
N MET A 133 -1.22 19.16 -5.89
CA MET A 133 -1.54 17.99 -5.10
C MET A 133 -0.37 17.02 -5.07
N LYS A 134 -0.04 16.53 -3.89
CA LYS A 134 0.91 15.44 -3.71
C LYS A 134 0.15 14.12 -3.67
N ILE A 135 0.77 13.07 -4.20
CA ILE A 135 0.20 11.72 -4.19
C ILE A 135 1.14 10.81 -3.41
N HIS A 136 0.55 10.06 -2.48
CA HIS A 136 1.25 9.06 -1.70
C HIS A 136 0.80 7.68 -2.16
N LEU A 137 1.74 6.79 -2.44
CA LEU A 137 1.47 5.43 -2.84
C LEU A 137 1.96 4.46 -1.78
N TYR A 138 1.21 3.38 -1.60
CA TYR A 138 1.59 2.27 -0.74
C TYR A 138 1.49 1.00 -1.55
N CYS A 139 2.62 0.36 -1.80
CA CYS A 139 2.74 -0.77 -2.71
C CYS A 139 3.03 -2.03 -1.93
N PHE A 140 2.37 -3.11 -2.27
CA PHE A 140 2.59 -4.41 -1.64
C PHE A 140 2.22 -5.54 -2.59
N PHE A 141 2.74 -6.73 -2.31
CA PHE A 141 2.42 -7.91 -3.08
C PHE A 141 1.43 -8.78 -2.34
N GLU A 142 0.55 -9.40 -3.11
CA GLU A 142 -0.48 -10.33 -2.67
C GLU A 142 -0.18 -11.70 -3.26
N SER A 143 -0.29 -12.75 -2.44
CA SER A 143 -0.13 -14.13 -2.92
C SER A 143 -1.21 -14.49 -3.93
N PRO A 144 -0.95 -15.50 -4.82
CA PRO A 144 -1.95 -15.90 -5.81
C PRO A 144 -3.29 -16.31 -5.23
N ASP A 145 -3.33 -16.84 -4.00
CA ASP A 145 -4.57 -17.22 -3.32
C ASP A 145 -5.28 -16.04 -2.66
N GLY A 146 -4.69 -14.84 -2.68
CA GLY A 146 -5.27 -13.64 -2.11
C GLY A 146 -5.27 -13.54 -0.59
N LYS A 147 -4.56 -14.44 0.10
CA LYS A 147 -4.63 -14.56 1.57
C LYS A 147 -3.40 -14.06 2.30
N ARG A 148 -2.28 -13.89 1.61
CA ARG A 148 -1.01 -13.48 2.22
C ARG A 148 -0.44 -12.28 1.49
N PHE A 149 0.23 -11.42 2.26
CA PHE A 149 0.73 -10.15 1.74
C PHE A 149 2.17 -9.90 2.16
N SER A 150 2.84 -8.98 1.45
CA SER A 150 4.06 -8.34 1.91
C SER A 150 3.70 -7.11 2.74
N ASN A 151 4.67 -6.58 3.50
CA ASN A 151 4.51 -5.27 4.12
C ASN A 151 4.36 -4.21 3.02
N SER A 152 3.49 -3.24 3.24
CA SER A 152 3.35 -2.14 2.29
C SER A 152 4.58 -1.22 2.32
N GLN A 153 4.93 -0.69 1.17
CA GLN A 153 6.08 0.19 0.97
C GLN A 153 5.60 1.53 0.42
N TYR A 154 6.15 2.61 0.97
CA TYR A 154 5.74 3.98 0.66
C TYR A 154 6.51 4.56 -0.53
N ILE A 155 5.77 5.23 -1.43
CA ILE A 155 6.34 6.04 -2.52
C ILE A 155 5.63 7.39 -2.53
N LYS A 156 6.40 8.44 -2.60
CA LYS A 156 5.87 9.79 -2.80
C LYS A 156 6.08 10.20 -4.26
N LEU A 157 5.00 10.63 -4.90
CA LEU A 157 5.05 11.14 -6.27
C LEU A 157 5.05 12.67 -6.31
#